data_417d563a09a6f010f8f22271b5a4d01e
#
_entry.id   417d563a09a6f010f8f22271b5a4d01e
#
_cell.length_a   1.000
_cell.length_b   1.000
_cell.length_c   1.000
_cell.angle_alpha   90.00
_cell.angle_beta   90.00
_cell.angle_gamma   90.00
#
_symmetry.space_group_name_H-M   'P 1'
#
loop_
_entity.id
_entity.type
_entity.pdbx_description
1 polymer ?
#
loop_
_entity_poly.entity_id
_entity_poly.type
_entity_poly.pdbx_seq_one_letter_code
_entity_poly.pdbx_strand_id
1 'polypeptide(L)'
;RVLFRSNGTMSKPGTNFYYRDFSFDIDKSWNSKLRTVLFVSLQKNAMHGGEDVIRQNVFVADVTYKFTPKFSLRAELQYLYAPHAEGSKEVDGDWVAGLLEASFAPKWSIFVQDMYNHGGSEINYYSAGASFTHSFIRIALSYGRNRAGYICSGGVCREMPAYTGGNLAMTLTF
;
A
#
# COMPACT_ATOMS: atom_id res chain seq x y z
N ARG A 1 19.91 -2.19 -4.06
CA ARG A 1 19.89 -0.78 -3.66
C ARG A 1 19.40 -0.72 -2.22
N VAL A 2 20.04 0.08 -1.40
CA VAL A 2 19.63 0.35 -0.02
C VAL A 2 19.48 1.86 0.10
N LEU A 3 18.33 2.32 0.58
CA LEU A 3 18.05 3.72 0.80
C LEU A 3 17.62 3.95 2.26
N PHE A 4 18.22 4.97 2.86
CA PHE A 4 17.77 5.52 4.13
C PHE A 4 17.13 6.88 3.85
N ARG A 5 15.96 7.11 4.41
CA ARG A 5 15.30 8.42 4.39
C ARG A 5 14.88 8.78 5.80
N SER A 6 15.13 10.02 6.18
CA SER A 6 14.59 10.60 7.40
C SER A 6 13.95 11.93 7.04
N ASN A 7 12.66 12.04 7.29
CA ASN A 7 11.90 13.26 7.14
C ASN A 7 11.35 13.63 8.51
N GLY A 8 11.45 14.88 8.89
CA GLY A 8 10.87 15.34 10.13
C GLY A 8 11.11 16.83 10.36
N THR A 9 10.22 17.44 11.10
CA THR A 9 10.44 18.79 11.62
C THR A 9 11.23 18.70 12.91
N MET A 10 12.41 19.32 12.96
CA MET A 10 13.11 19.56 14.22
C MET A 10 12.35 20.65 14.97
N SER A 11 11.63 20.25 16.02
CA SER A 11 11.02 21.22 16.93
C SER A 11 12.11 21.90 17.78
N LYS A 12 12.08 23.22 17.83
CA LYS A 12 12.83 23.98 18.84
C LYS A 12 12.26 23.66 20.23
N PRO A 13 13.05 23.72 21.31
CA PRO A 13 12.53 23.57 22.65
C PRO A 13 11.32 24.49 22.87
N GLY A 14 10.17 23.93 23.27
CA GLY A 14 8.92 24.65 23.48
C GLY A 14 7.98 24.70 22.29
N THR A 15 8.30 24.05 21.16
CA THR A 15 7.37 23.88 20.02
C THR A 15 6.79 22.46 19.99
N ASN A 16 5.52 22.34 19.57
CA ASN A 16 4.86 21.06 19.45
C ASN A 16 5.54 20.19 18.39
N PHE A 17 5.74 18.90 18.75
CA PHE A 17 6.21 17.90 17.80
C PHE A 17 5.13 17.71 16.70
N TYR A 18 5.52 17.72 15.43
CA TYR A 18 4.58 17.62 14.33
C TYR A 18 4.67 16.28 13.60
N TYR A 19 5.86 15.91 13.13
CA TYR A 19 6.05 14.69 12.33
C TYR A 19 7.51 14.24 12.35
N ARG A 20 7.72 12.93 12.42
CA ARG A 20 9.01 12.29 12.20
C ARG A 20 8.82 10.94 11.51
N ASP A 21 9.54 10.71 10.45
CA ASP A 21 9.62 9.45 9.74
C ASP A 21 11.08 9.04 9.56
N PHE A 22 11.37 7.80 9.88
CA PHE A 22 12.61 7.15 9.57
C PHE A 22 12.28 5.92 8.73
N SER A 23 12.71 5.90 7.47
CA SER A 23 12.44 4.80 6.57
C SER A 23 13.72 4.19 6.01
N PHE A 24 13.65 2.89 5.80
CA PHE A 24 14.72 2.08 5.27
C PHE A 24 14.16 1.12 4.22
N ASP A 25 14.73 1.10 3.03
CA ASP A 25 14.36 0.15 2.00
C ASP A 25 15.57 -0.60 1.43
N ILE A 26 15.38 -1.88 1.20
CA ILE A 26 16.32 -2.76 0.50
C ILE A 26 15.62 -3.30 -0.74
N ASP A 27 16.15 -2.97 -1.90
CA ASP A 27 15.74 -3.56 -3.19
C ASP A 27 16.91 -4.39 -3.73
N LYS A 28 16.69 -5.70 -3.82
CA LYS A 28 17.73 -6.64 -4.25
C LYS A 28 17.22 -7.59 -5.33
N SER A 29 17.91 -7.56 -6.47
CA SER A 29 17.80 -8.60 -7.49
C SER A 29 18.88 -9.67 -7.22
N TRP A 30 18.43 -10.84 -6.80
CA TRP A 30 19.34 -11.96 -6.48
C TRP A 30 19.89 -12.64 -7.74
N ASN A 31 19.04 -12.68 -8.76
CA ASN A 31 19.35 -13.17 -10.09
C ASN A 31 18.34 -12.60 -11.10
N SER A 32 18.39 -13.05 -12.35
CA SER A 32 17.46 -12.61 -13.39
C SER A 32 15.99 -12.97 -13.15
N LYS A 33 15.72 -13.88 -12.22
CA LYS A 33 14.38 -14.40 -11.92
C LYS A 33 13.82 -13.90 -10.60
N LEU A 34 14.65 -13.66 -9.58
CA LEU A 34 14.21 -13.34 -8.22
C LEU A 34 14.61 -11.91 -7.83
N ARG A 35 13.62 -11.10 -7.47
CA ARG A 35 13.77 -9.79 -6.86
C ARG A 35 13.00 -9.73 -5.56
N THR A 36 13.58 -9.11 -4.54
CA THR A 36 12.95 -8.85 -3.26
C THR A 36 13.07 -7.38 -2.91
N VAL A 37 12.01 -6.83 -2.31
CA VAL A 37 12.01 -5.50 -1.72
C VAL A 37 11.56 -5.64 -0.27
N LEU A 38 12.33 -5.08 0.64
CA LEU A 38 11.98 -4.96 2.05
C LEU A 38 11.94 -3.47 2.39
N PHE A 39 10.85 -3.05 3.01
CA PHE A 39 10.68 -1.67 3.44
C PHE A 39 10.22 -1.63 4.89
N VAL A 40 10.82 -0.74 5.66
CA VAL A 40 10.45 -0.45 7.05
C VAL A 40 10.34 1.06 7.20
N SER A 41 9.24 1.53 7.80
CA SER A 41 9.06 2.94 8.16
C SER A 41 8.61 3.04 9.62
N LEU A 42 9.31 3.86 10.37
CA LEU A 42 9.03 4.16 11.78
C LEU A 42 8.56 5.60 11.87
N GLN A 43 7.27 5.79 12.12
CA GLN A 43 6.63 7.10 12.08
C GLN A 43 6.12 7.53 13.45
N LYS A 44 6.25 8.83 13.72
CA LYS A 44 5.53 9.52 14.77
C LYS A 44 4.82 10.72 14.15
N ASN A 45 3.54 10.86 14.43
CA ASN A 45 2.70 11.86 13.81
C ASN A 45 1.79 12.52 14.84
N ALA A 46 1.76 13.84 14.87
CA ALA A 46 0.92 14.64 15.72
C ALA A 46 0.06 15.61 14.90
N MET A 47 -0.62 15.09 13.85
CA MET A 47 -1.31 15.89 12.84
C MET A 47 -2.45 16.78 13.35
N HIS A 48 -2.98 16.53 14.53
CA HIS A 48 -4.15 17.25 15.03
C HIS A 48 -3.88 18.18 16.22
N GLY A 49 -2.77 18.90 16.18
CA GLY A 49 -2.52 19.97 17.15
C GLY A 49 -1.70 19.59 18.37
N GLY A 50 -1.06 18.44 18.36
CA GLY A 50 0.03 18.14 19.30
C GLY A 50 -0.37 17.51 20.64
N GLU A 51 -1.63 17.17 20.86
CA GLU A 51 -2.05 16.47 22.08
C GLU A 51 -1.89 14.96 21.96
N ASP A 52 -2.08 14.38 20.74
CA ASP A 52 -1.94 12.94 20.53
C ASP A 52 -0.85 12.61 19.52
N VAL A 53 0.23 12.02 19.99
CA VAL A 53 1.30 11.51 19.13
C VAL A 53 1.01 10.06 18.74
N ILE A 54 0.57 9.87 17.51
CA ILE A 54 0.35 8.53 16.93
C ILE A 54 1.68 7.93 16.49
N ARG A 55 1.96 6.71 16.91
CA ARG A 55 3.10 5.93 16.44
C ARG A 55 2.60 4.92 15.43
N GLN A 56 3.25 4.89 14.28
CA GLN A 56 2.92 3.95 13.21
C GLN A 56 4.21 3.33 12.69
N ASN A 57 4.28 2.02 12.68
CA ASN A 57 5.39 1.28 12.10
C ASN A 57 4.87 0.47 10.92
N VAL A 58 5.45 0.69 9.75
CA VAL A 58 5.07 0.02 8.51
C VAL A 58 6.18 -0.94 8.11
N PHE A 59 5.80 -2.18 7.83
CA PHE A 59 6.68 -3.22 7.30
C PHE A 59 6.11 -3.73 5.99
N VAL A 60 6.94 -3.78 4.95
CA VAL A 60 6.54 -4.31 3.64
C VAL A 60 7.60 -5.31 3.18
N ALA A 61 7.15 -6.47 2.75
CA ALA A 61 7.97 -7.47 2.07
C ALA A 61 7.33 -7.78 0.72
N ASP A 62 8.07 -7.55 -0.35
CA ASP A 62 7.67 -7.83 -1.72
C ASP A 62 8.65 -8.83 -2.34
N VAL A 63 8.11 -9.84 -2.99
CA VAL A 63 8.88 -10.87 -3.69
C VAL A 63 8.31 -11.03 -5.09
N THR A 64 9.15 -10.84 -6.09
CA THR A 64 8.80 -11.11 -7.48
C THR A 64 9.64 -12.25 -8.02
N TYR A 65 8.99 -13.30 -8.53
CA TYR A 65 9.64 -14.42 -9.16
C TYR A 65 9.20 -14.62 -10.61
N LYS A 66 10.14 -14.66 -11.54
CA LYS A 66 9.94 -14.91 -12.97
C LYS A 66 10.15 -16.40 -13.25
N PHE A 67 9.08 -17.14 -13.42
CA PHE A 67 9.13 -18.56 -13.81
C PHE A 67 9.64 -18.73 -15.24
N THR A 68 9.11 -17.89 -16.13
CA THR A 68 9.51 -17.82 -17.54
C THR A 68 9.62 -16.35 -17.98
N PRO A 69 10.17 -16.06 -19.16
CA PRO A 69 10.17 -14.70 -19.70
C PRO A 69 8.76 -14.09 -19.87
N LYS A 70 7.73 -14.95 -19.94
CA LYS A 70 6.34 -14.52 -20.13
C LYS A 70 5.47 -14.64 -18.88
N PHE A 71 5.92 -15.33 -17.83
CA PHE A 71 5.15 -15.54 -16.62
C PHE A 71 5.94 -15.17 -15.37
N SER A 72 5.39 -14.29 -14.57
CA SER A 72 5.92 -13.91 -13.26
C SER A 72 4.82 -13.84 -12.20
N LEU A 73 5.20 -14.12 -10.96
CA LEU A 73 4.37 -13.99 -9.78
C LEU A 73 5.01 -13.00 -8.84
N ARG A 74 4.20 -12.07 -8.33
CA ARG A 74 4.55 -11.11 -7.29
C ARG A 74 3.69 -11.38 -6.06
N ALA A 75 4.32 -11.50 -4.91
CA ALA A 75 3.66 -11.58 -3.62
C ALA A 75 4.15 -10.43 -2.75
N GLU A 76 3.22 -9.69 -2.15
CA GLU A 76 3.52 -8.60 -1.23
C GLU A 76 2.78 -8.82 0.07
N LEU A 77 3.46 -8.66 1.19
CA LEU A 77 2.91 -8.67 2.53
C LEU A 77 3.22 -7.33 3.20
N GLN A 78 2.21 -6.72 3.78
CA GLN A 78 2.32 -5.47 4.52
C GLN A 78 1.79 -5.66 5.93
N TYR A 79 2.44 -5.04 6.88
CA TYR A 79 1.99 -4.95 8.26
C TYR A 79 2.13 -3.53 8.76
N LEU A 80 1.03 -2.97 9.27
CA LEU A 80 1.00 -1.69 9.96
C LEU A 80 0.75 -1.96 11.43
N TYR A 81 1.72 -1.63 12.25
CA TYR A 81 1.57 -1.55 13.69
C TYR A 81 1.20 -0.13 14.10
N ALA A 82 -0.01 0.05 14.60
CA ALA A 82 -0.55 1.33 15.03
C ALA A 82 -1.26 1.15 16.37
N PRO A 83 -0.53 1.19 17.51
CA PRO A 83 -1.14 1.02 18.82
C PRO A 83 -2.20 2.11 19.06
N HIS A 84 -3.31 1.72 19.67
CA HIS A 84 -4.42 2.62 19.98
C HIS A 84 -3.93 3.84 20.77
N ALA A 85 -4.29 5.02 20.27
CA ALA A 85 -4.32 6.21 21.12
C ALA A 85 -5.58 6.14 22.00
N GLU A 86 -5.46 6.28 23.31
CA GLU A 86 -6.63 6.32 24.18
C GLU A 86 -7.59 7.43 23.73
N GLY A 87 -8.81 7.06 23.31
CA GLY A 87 -9.87 7.98 22.89
C GLY A 87 -10.20 8.02 21.39
N SER A 88 -9.44 7.40 20.53
CA SER A 88 -9.73 7.33 19.09
C SER A 88 -10.78 6.26 18.77
N LYS A 89 -11.87 6.67 18.09
CA LYS A 89 -13.00 5.78 17.76
C LYS A 89 -12.92 5.13 16.39
N GLU A 90 -12.04 5.58 15.51
CA GLU A 90 -12.03 5.12 14.12
C GLU A 90 -10.60 4.96 13.60
N VAL A 91 -10.34 3.86 12.89
CA VAL A 91 -9.19 3.66 12.03
C VAL A 91 -7.88 3.24 12.71
N ASP A 92 -7.77 3.39 14.01
CA ASP A 92 -6.57 2.99 14.74
C ASP A 92 -6.58 1.49 14.99
N GLY A 93 -5.41 0.91 15.00
CA GLY A 93 -5.21 -0.50 15.18
C GLY A 93 -4.27 -1.08 14.15
N ASP A 94 -3.91 -2.30 14.39
CA ASP A 94 -2.97 -3.02 13.53
C ASP A 94 -3.66 -3.53 12.27
N TRP A 95 -2.94 -3.42 11.15
CA TRP A 95 -3.39 -3.88 9.85
C TRP A 95 -2.41 -4.87 9.26
N VAL A 96 -2.96 -5.89 8.64
CA VAL A 96 -2.22 -6.79 7.76
C VAL A 96 -2.81 -6.71 6.36
N ALA A 97 -1.97 -6.65 5.34
CA ALA A 97 -2.41 -6.70 3.95
C ALA A 97 -1.53 -7.65 3.14
N GLY A 98 -2.16 -8.38 2.23
CA GLY A 98 -1.51 -9.29 1.30
C GLY A 98 -1.95 -9.02 -0.13
N LEU A 99 -1.01 -9.09 -1.07
CA LEU A 99 -1.25 -9.02 -2.51
C LEU A 99 -0.57 -10.19 -3.18
N LEU A 100 -1.29 -10.82 -4.11
CA LEU A 100 -0.73 -11.78 -5.05
C LEU A 100 -1.08 -11.35 -6.46
N GLU A 101 -0.07 -11.19 -7.32
CA GLU A 101 -0.23 -10.77 -8.71
C GLU A 101 0.47 -11.74 -9.65
N ALA A 102 -0.26 -12.26 -10.62
CA ALA A 102 0.24 -13.09 -11.70
C ALA A 102 0.25 -12.29 -13.01
N SER A 103 1.43 -12.13 -13.60
CA SER A 103 1.61 -11.40 -14.86
C SER A 103 1.96 -12.36 -15.99
N PHE A 104 1.16 -12.31 -17.06
CA PHE A 104 1.33 -13.06 -18.30
C PHE A 104 1.69 -12.08 -19.42
N ALA A 105 2.99 -11.82 -19.54
CA ALA A 105 3.51 -10.85 -20.50
C ALA A 105 3.22 -11.26 -21.94
N PRO A 106 2.93 -10.31 -22.85
CA PRO A 106 2.90 -8.87 -22.60
C PRO A 106 1.51 -8.31 -22.24
N LYS A 107 0.47 -9.16 -22.14
CA LYS A 107 -0.91 -8.67 -22.25
C LYS A 107 -1.73 -8.71 -20.96
N TRP A 108 -1.56 -9.72 -20.13
CA TRP A 108 -2.45 -9.97 -18.99
C TRP A 108 -1.77 -9.84 -17.65
N SER A 109 -2.49 -9.28 -16.69
CA SER A 109 -2.16 -9.32 -15.27
C SER A 109 -3.43 -9.62 -14.46
N ILE A 110 -3.32 -10.47 -13.47
CA ILE A 110 -4.42 -10.86 -12.57
C ILE A 110 -3.91 -10.67 -11.15
N PHE A 111 -4.71 -10.07 -10.28
CA PHE A 111 -4.35 -9.90 -8.88
C PHE A 111 -5.50 -10.27 -7.94
N VAL A 112 -5.11 -10.65 -6.74
CA VAL A 112 -5.98 -10.75 -5.57
C VAL A 112 -5.27 -10.06 -4.41
N GLN A 113 -6.03 -9.34 -3.60
CA GLN A 113 -5.53 -8.70 -2.39
C GLN A 113 -6.56 -8.75 -1.27
N ASP A 114 -6.07 -8.81 -0.06
CA ASP A 114 -6.87 -8.67 1.15
C ASP A 114 -6.14 -7.78 2.15
N MET A 115 -6.90 -6.95 2.85
CA MET A 115 -6.42 -6.09 3.90
C MET A 115 -7.36 -6.22 5.10
N TYR A 116 -6.82 -6.61 6.23
CA TYR A 116 -7.55 -6.86 7.45
C TYR A 116 -7.08 -5.96 8.59
N ASN A 117 -8.04 -5.30 9.23
CA ASN A 117 -7.79 -4.56 10.46
C ASN A 117 -8.07 -5.46 11.65
N HIS A 118 -7.04 -5.97 12.31
CA HIS A 118 -7.20 -6.85 13.46
C HIS A 118 -7.10 -6.12 14.80
N GLY A 119 -6.71 -4.85 14.80
CA GLY A 119 -6.61 -4.05 16.01
C GLY A 119 -7.77 -3.08 16.25
N GLY A 120 -8.77 -3.04 15.36
CA GLY A 120 -9.84 -2.05 15.41
C GLY A 120 -11.19 -2.59 14.93
N SER A 121 -11.54 -2.31 13.68
CA SER A 121 -12.88 -2.60 13.14
C SER A 121 -13.14 -4.08 12.83
N GLU A 122 -12.11 -4.91 12.80
CA GLU A 122 -12.15 -6.34 12.42
C GLU A 122 -12.81 -6.59 11.04
N ILE A 123 -12.57 -5.67 10.10
CA ILE A 123 -13.16 -5.70 8.76
C ILE A 123 -12.11 -6.10 7.74
N ASN A 124 -12.48 -7.04 6.85
CA ASN A 124 -11.71 -7.39 5.66
C ASN A 124 -12.08 -6.51 4.48
N TYR A 125 -11.07 -6.00 3.78
CA TYR A 125 -11.17 -5.27 2.53
C TYR A 125 -10.46 -6.06 1.44
N TYR A 126 -11.20 -6.93 0.79
CA TYR A 126 -10.69 -7.80 -0.26
C TYR A 126 -10.95 -7.21 -1.64
N SER A 127 -10.07 -7.45 -2.58
CA SER A 127 -10.35 -7.22 -3.98
C SER A 127 -9.61 -8.19 -4.88
N ALA A 128 -10.19 -8.45 -6.04
CA ALA A 128 -9.58 -9.22 -7.11
C ALA A 128 -9.83 -8.51 -8.44
N GLY A 129 -8.90 -8.65 -9.37
CA GLY A 129 -9.05 -8.02 -10.66
C GLY A 129 -8.11 -8.56 -11.70
N ALA A 130 -8.36 -8.14 -12.94
CA ALA A 130 -7.55 -8.46 -14.09
C ALA A 130 -7.36 -7.24 -14.97
N SER A 131 -6.22 -7.15 -15.62
CA SER A 131 -5.96 -6.13 -16.62
C SER A 131 -5.48 -6.76 -17.93
N PHE A 132 -5.90 -6.15 -19.03
CA PHE A 132 -5.47 -6.49 -20.38
C PHE A 132 -4.84 -5.26 -21.02
N THR A 133 -3.65 -5.42 -21.56
CA THR A 133 -2.93 -4.34 -22.25
C THR A 133 -2.56 -4.79 -23.66
N HIS A 134 -2.92 -4.00 -24.64
CA HIS A 134 -2.57 -4.25 -26.04
C HIS A 134 -2.34 -2.94 -26.78
N SER A 135 -1.11 -2.73 -27.27
CA SER A 135 -0.74 -1.51 -28.00
C SER A 135 -1.06 -0.23 -27.20
N PHE A 136 -2.01 0.55 -27.66
CA PHE A 136 -2.41 1.84 -27.08
C PHE A 136 -3.57 1.74 -26.05
N ILE A 137 -4.12 0.54 -25.82
CA ILE A 137 -5.27 0.33 -24.94
C ILE A 137 -4.91 -0.52 -23.72
N ARG A 138 -5.35 -0.09 -22.56
CA ARG A 138 -5.36 -0.90 -21.33
C ARG A 138 -6.78 -0.90 -20.75
N ILE A 139 -7.30 -2.09 -20.47
CA ILE A 139 -8.57 -2.31 -19.81
C ILE A 139 -8.28 -3.02 -18.48
N ALA A 140 -8.82 -2.52 -17.39
CA ALA A 140 -8.72 -3.14 -16.08
C ALA A 140 -10.11 -3.27 -15.45
N LEU A 141 -10.39 -4.46 -14.95
CA LEU A 141 -11.62 -4.82 -14.24
C LEU A 141 -11.23 -5.29 -12.84
N SER A 142 -11.91 -4.81 -11.82
CA SER A 142 -11.75 -5.30 -10.45
C SER A 142 -13.09 -5.35 -9.74
N TYR A 143 -13.18 -6.21 -8.73
CA TYR A 143 -14.32 -6.33 -7.85
C TYR A 143 -13.81 -6.52 -6.42
N GLY A 144 -14.45 -5.86 -5.47
CA GLY A 144 -14.07 -6.02 -4.08
C GLY A 144 -14.82 -5.12 -3.11
N ARG A 145 -14.48 -5.24 -1.85
CA ARG A 145 -14.90 -4.35 -0.77
C ARG A 145 -13.79 -3.32 -0.55
N ASN A 146 -14.13 -2.07 -0.81
CA ASN A 146 -13.19 -0.96 -0.72
C ASN A 146 -13.48 -0.10 0.50
N ARG A 147 -12.42 0.32 1.17
CA ARG A 147 -12.50 1.25 2.30
C ARG A 147 -12.81 2.66 1.80
N ALA A 148 -13.51 3.45 2.63
CA ALA A 148 -13.60 4.90 2.42
C ALA A 148 -12.21 5.55 2.45
N GLY A 149 -12.00 6.53 1.60
CA GLY A 149 -10.75 7.28 1.55
C GLY A 149 -10.53 7.96 0.21
N TYR A 150 -9.36 8.59 0.07
CA TYR A 150 -8.98 9.26 -1.16
C TYR A 150 -8.39 8.27 -2.17
N ILE A 151 -8.96 8.20 -3.35
CA ILE A 151 -8.42 7.45 -4.49
C ILE A 151 -7.85 8.46 -5.48
N CYS A 152 -6.54 8.32 -5.76
CA CYS A 152 -5.84 9.17 -6.70
C CYS A 152 -5.55 8.39 -7.99
N SER A 153 -5.95 8.92 -9.12
CA SER A 153 -5.69 8.37 -10.45
C SER A 153 -5.44 9.50 -11.45
N GLY A 154 -4.37 9.39 -12.23
CA GLY A 154 -4.02 10.40 -13.24
C GLY A 154 -3.78 11.81 -12.69
N GLY A 155 -3.31 11.94 -11.43
CA GLY A 155 -3.08 13.25 -10.79
C GLY A 155 -4.33 13.88 -10.15
N VAL A 156 -5.49 13.23 -10.24
CA VAL A 156 -6.74 13.67 -9.61
C VAL A 156 -7.06 12.76 -8.44
N CYS A 157 -7.23 13.35 -7.26
CA CYS A 157 -7.65 12.66 -6.05
C CYS A 157 -9.12 12.98 -5.75
N ARG A 158 -9.91 11.97 -5.44
CA ARG A 158 -11.30 12.11 -5.03
C ARG A 158 -11.58 11.27 -3.80
N GLU A 159 -12.42 11.79 -2.94
CA GLU A 159 -12.94 11.02 -1.81
C GLU A 159 -14.00 10.03 -2.30
N MET A 160 -13.87 8.79 -1.87
CA MET A 160 -14.80 7.71 -2.18
C MET A 160 -15.35 7.13 -0.89
N PRO A 161 -16.67 6.93 -0.77
CA PRO A 161 -17.24 6.22 0.36
C PRO A 161 -16.81 4.75 0.34
N ALA A 162 -16.95 4.06 1.48
CA ALA A 162 -16.79 2.61 1.51
C ALA A 162 -17.85 1.95 0.62
N TYR A 163 -17.44 1.04 -0.24
CA TYR A 163 -18.36 0.33 -1.13
C TYR A 163 -17.89 -1.10 -1.40
N THR A 164 -18.84 -1.95 -1.75
CA THR A 164 -18.58 -3.27 -2.32
C THR A 164 -19.13 -3.29 -3.74
N GLY A 165 -18.27 -3.56 -4.73
CA GLY A 165 -18.69 -3.49 -6.12
C GLY A 165 -17.55 -3.64 -7.11
N GLY A 166 -17.89 -3.52 -8.39
CA GLY A 166 -16.97 -3.58 -9.51
C GLY A 166 -16.47 -2.20 -9.94
N ASN A 167 -15.25 -2.18 -10.44
CA ASN A 167 -14.64 -1.03 -11.08
C ASN A 167 -14.10 -1.44 -12.45
N LEU A 168 -14.43 -0.66 -13.48
CA LEU A 168 -13.90 -0.80 -14.82
C LEU A 168 -13.13 0.48 -15.18
N ALA A 169 -11.87 0.31 -15.55
CA ALA A 169 -11.03 1.39 -16.04
C ALA A 169 -10.51 1.10 -17.44
N MET A 170 -10.52 2.10 -18.29
CA MET A 170 -9.94 2.04 -19.63
C MET A 170 -8.98 3.22 -19.80
N THR A 171 -7.77 2.92 -20.25
CA THR A 171 -6.74 3.93 -20.56
C THR A 171 -6.35 3.81 -22.02
N LEU A 172 -6.35 4.93 -22.72
CA LEU A 172 -5.87 5.07 -24.10
C LEU A 172 -4.62 5.96 -24.10
N THR A 173 -3.57 5.51 -24.78
CA THR A 173 -2.32 6.26 -24.93
C THR A 173 -2.06 6.50 -26.41
N PHE A 174 -1.98 7.77 -26.84
CA PHE A 174 -1.78 8.18 -28.23
C PHE A 174 -0.35 8.64 -28.47
#